data_5ab78682e0db9fc52a2a974a9f7bec57
#
_entry.id   5ab78682e0db9fc52a2a974a9f7bec57
#
_cell.length_a   1.000
_cell.length_b   1.000
_cell.length_c   1.000
_cell.angle_alpha   90.00
_cell.angle_beta   90.00
_cell.angle_gamma   90.00
#
_symmetry.space_group_name_H-M   'P 1'
#
loop_
_entity.id
_entity.type
_entity.pdbx_description
1 polymer ?
#
loop_
_entity_poly.entity_id
_entity_poly.type
_entity_poly.pdbx_seq_one_letter_code
_entity_poly.pdbx_strand_id
1 'polypeptide(L)'
;MEDENNWFVGVDWASQTHHVRLSDAKGAKIGERAFVHGGEGLKEMADWILKSTGAAPEAVMVAIEVPHGPVVESLMERGFQVYAINPKQLDRFRDRFSPAGAKDDSRDAEALADALRTDRRCFRLLAPLDPVVVELREWSRIADDLRVERNRLSNRVRELLWRYYPQFLELSDDFAADWFLDLWRLLPTPDKAKRVRETTVERLLKRHRIRRITAAEALERLKAPSIPVAAGTVSAATGHLEAVARRLALVNRQISEANCKIDRLTASLAGGEEPAEGQREEQRDVTILRSLPGVGRIVLATLLAEAQDALHRRDYHALRCLSGVAPITKRSGKSKIVLMRQAAHVRLRNAVYHWARTAVQHDPRSRAKYAALRARGHGHGRALRSVADRLLAVACAMLESRTLFIASHSTKISSPSA
;
A
#
# COMPACT_ATOMS: atom_id res chain seq x y z
N MET A 1 36.49 -18.75 -6.95
CA MET A 1 37.48 -17.66 -6.95
C MET A 1 36.88 -16.25 -6.94
N GLU A 2 35.52 -16.06 -7.04
CA GLU A 2 34.89 -14.74 -6.96
C GLU A 2 34.54 -14.29 -5.53
N ASP A 3 34.58 -15.16 -4.53
CA ASP A 3 34.13 -14.83 -3.15
C ASP A 3 35.26 -14.38 -2.20
N GLU A 4 36.52 -14.47 -2.58
CA GLU A 4 37.63 -14.16 -1.67
C GLU A 4 37.85 -12.65 -1.43
N ASN A 5 37.32 -11.79 -2.28
CA ASN A 5 37.43 -10.33 -2.18
C ASN A 5 36.15 -9.64 -1.70
N ASN A 6 35.15 -10.37 -1.24
CA ASN A 6 33.87 -9.80 -0.79
C ASN A 6 33.94 -9.43 0.68
N TRP A 7 33.37 -8.26 1.00
CA TRP A 7 33.21 -7.74 2.35
C TRP A 7 31.75 -7.81 2.79
N PHE A 8 31.52 -8.18 4.03
CA PHE A 8 30.17 -8.34 4.59
C PHE A 8 29.95 -7.37 5.74
N VAL A 9 28.92 -6.55 5.61
CA VAL A 9 28.54 -5.54 6.59
C VAL A 9 27.15 -5.84 7.10
N GLY A 10 26.98 -5.89 8.41
CA GLY A 10 25.65 -5.91 9.04
C GLY A 10 25.36 -4.54 9.62
N VAL A 11 24.18 -4.01 9.32
CA VAL A 11 23.71 -2.72 9.85
C VAL A 11 22.45 -2.96 10.65
N ASP A 12 22.57 -2.85 11.97
CA ASP A 12 21.41 -2.73 12.85
C ASP A 12 21.09 -1.25 13.02
N TRP A 13 19.92 -0.86 12.47
CA TRP A 13 19.52 0.54 12.38
C TRP A 13 18.56 0.92 13.51
N ALA A 14 18.73 2.11 14.06
CA ALA A 14 17.82 2.71 15.00
C ALA A 14 17.58 4.19 14.68
N SER A 15 16.68 4.83 15.40
CA SER A 15 16.31 6.23 15.14
C SER A 15 17.41 7.25 15.42
N GLN A 16 18.36 6.93 16.30
CA GLN A 16 19.42 7.84 16.72
C GLN A 16 20.82 7.37 16.32
N THR A 17 21.08 6.07 16.39
CA THR A 17 22.39 5.47 16.11
C THR A 17 22.24 4.15 15.36
N HIS A 18 23.20 3.85 14.49
CA HIS A 18 23.26 2.62 13.72
C HIS A 18 24.49 1.84 14.13
N HIS A 19 24.33 0.59 14.55
CA HIS A 19 25.43 -0.32 14.85
C HIS A 19 25.86 -1.04 13.58
N VAL A 20 27.14 -1.01 13.28
CA VAL A 20 27.71 -1.55 12.03
C VAL A 20 28.83 -2.52 12.35
N ARG A 21 28.72 -3.75 11.86
CA ARG A 21 29.73 -4.80 11.92
C ARG A 21 30.28 -5.03 10.52
N LEU A 22 31.61 -4.98 10.39
CA LEU A 22 32.33 -5.31 9.17
C LEU A 22 33.11 -6.62 9.36
N SER A 23 32.95 -7.55 8.43
CA SER A 23 33.61 -8.85 8.42
C SER A 23 34.21 -9.16 7.03
N ASP A 24 35.26 -9.93 7.00
CA ASP A 24 35.85 -10.45 5.75
C ASP A 24 35.10 -11.69 5.21
N ALA A 25 35.56 -12.23 4.10
CA ALA A 25 35.00 -13.42 3.48
C ALA A 25 35.05 -14.66 4.39
N LYS A 26 35.98 -14.73 5.35
CA LYS A 26 36.12 -15.81 6.32
C LYS A 26 35.27 -15.63 7.56
N GLY A 27 34.63 -14.45 7.73
CA GLY A 27 33.83 -14.09 8.88
C GLY A 27 34.63 -13.47 10.03
N ALA A 28 35.92 -13.17 9.81
CA ALA A 28 36.73 -12.49 10.81
C ALA A 28 36.26 -11.04 10.96
N LYS A 29 36.17 -10.56 12.21
CA LYS A 29 35.83 -9.17 12.53
C LYS A 29 36.95 -8.25 12.08
N ILE A 30 36.65 -7.34 11.16
CA ILE A 30 37.55 -6.27 10.73
C ILE A 30 37.32 -5.01 11.56
N GLY A 31 36.06 -4.73 11.86
CA GLY A 31 35.71 -3.58 12.69
C GLY A 31 34.23 -3.58 13.10
N GLU A 32 33.97 -2.75 14.10
CA GLU A 32 32.64 -2.50 14.58
C GLU A 32 32.55 -1.08 15.13
N ARG A 33 31.48 -0.37 14.75
CA ARG A 33 31.31 1.04 15.16
C ARG A 33 29.84 1.43 15.14
N ALA A 34 29.47 2.37 16.02
CA ALA A 34 28.18 3.03 16.00
C ALA A 34 28.29 4.40 15.29
N PHE A 35 27.27 4.74 14.48
CA PHE A 35 27.18 6.00 13.74
C PHE A 35 25.87 6.70 14.07
N VAL A 36 25.91 8.01 14.24
CA VAL A 36 24.72 8.82 14.54
C VAL A 36 23.84 8.94 13.28
N HIS A 37 22.52 8.90 13.46
CA HIS A 37 21.58 9.11 12.37
C HIS A 37 21.65 10.56 11.88
N GLY A 38 21.93 10.76 10.59
CA GLY A 38 22.03 12.07 9.95
C GLY A 38 22.96 12.05 8.75
N GLY A 39 22.94 13.10 7.94
CA GLY A 39 23.73 13.16 6.71
C GLY A 39 25.25 12.97 6.95
N GLU A 40 25.79 13.57 8.01
CA GLU A 40 27.18 13.44 8.37
C GLU A 40 27.52 12.02 8.88
N GLY A 41 26.70 11.47 9.79
CA GLY A 41 26.94 10.13 10.33
C GLY A 41 26.80 9.03 9.27
N LEU A 42 25.85 9.13 8.35
CA LEU A 42 25.73 8.19 7.23
C LEU A 42 26.89 8.30 6.23
N LYS A 43 27.40 9.53 6.02
CA LYS A 43 28.63 9.74 5.25
C LYS A 43 29.81 9.09 5.94
N GLU A 44 29.99 9.36 7.23
CA GLU A 44 31.08 8.79 8.03
C GLU A 44 31.05 7.27 8.06
N MET A 45 29.86 6.68 8.15
CA MET A 45 29.66 5.23 8.09
C MET A 45 30.16 4.65 6.77
N ALA A 46 29.76 5.22 5.64
CA ALA A 46 30.18 4.76 4.32
C ALA A 46 31.69 4.95 4.12
N ASP A 47 32.23 6.11 4.48
CA ASP A 47 33.67 6.43 4.37
C ASP A 47 34.51 5.49 5.26
N TRP A 48 34.03 5.16 6.48
CA TRP A 48 34.67 4.20 7.37
C TRP A 48 34.69 2.79 6.77
N ILE A 49 33.58 2.32 6.19
CA ILE A 49 33.53 1.01 5.54
C ILE A 49 34.56 0.94 4.39
N LEU A 50 34.54 1.92 3.49
CA LEU A 50 35.45 1.95 2.34
C LEU A 50 36.94 2.05 2.76
N LYS A 51 37.22 2.86 3.76
CA LYS A 51 38.61 2.99 4.31
C LYS A 51 39.07 1.68 4.96
N SER A 52 38.19 0.98 5.66
CA SER A 52 38.53 -0.27 6.37
C SER A 52 38.71 -1.45 5.43
N THR A 53 38.04 -1.45 4.29
CA THR A 53 38.08 -2.53 3.30
C THR A 53 39.13 -2.27 2.20
N GLY A 54 39.39 -1.00 1.89
CA GLY A 54 40.16 -0.63 0.69
C GLY A 54 39.50 -1.05 -0.63
N ALA A 55 38.25 -1.46 -0.59
CA ALA A 55 37.51 -2.00 -1.72
C ALA A 55 36.59 -0.95 -2.37
N ALA A 56 36.21 -1.18 -3.63
CA ALA A 56 35.15 -0.41 -4.26
C ALA A 56 33.77 -0.73 -3.63
N PRO A 57 32.83 0.22 -3.61
CA PRO A 57 31.50 0.03 -2.98
C PRO A 57 30.77 -1.22 -3.47
N GLU A 58 30.90 -1.56 -4.75
CA GLU A 58 30.23 -2.70 -5.39
C GLU A 58 30.75 -4.07 -4.87
N ALA A 59 31.94 -4.08 -4.26
CA ALA A 59 32.51 -5.28 -3.63
C ALA A 59 32.08 -5.46 -2.17
N VAL A 60 31.32 -4.51 -1.63
CA VAL A 60 30.83 -4.53 -0.24
C VAL A 60 29.35 -4.87 -0.20
N MET A 61 29.03 -5.97 0.45
CA MET A 61 27.65 -6.45 0.65
C MET A 61 27.14 -6.03 2.01
N VAL A 62 26.06 -5.29 2.06
CA VAL A 62 25.46 -4.76 3.29
C VAL A 62 24.14 -5.45 3.61
N ALA A 63 24.05 -6.10 4.76
CA ALA A 63 22.82 -6.71 5.27
C ALA A 63 22.07 -5.72 6.16
N ILE A 64 20.75 -5.61 5.93
CA ILE A 64 19.86 -4.78 6.76
C ILE A 64 18.50 -5.43 6.92
N GLU A 65 17.84 -5.19 8.07
CA GLU A 65 16.52 -5.75 8.35
C GLU A 65 15.41 -5.04 7.57
N VAL A 66 15.51 -3.71 7.43
CA VAL A 66 14.48 -2.89 6.77
C VAL A 66 14.89 -2.52 5.35
N PRO A 67 14.07 -2.83 4.33
CA PRO A 67 14.43 -2.67 2.92
C PRO A 67 14.20 -1.25 2.37
N HIS A 68 14.15 -0.24 3.22
CA HIS A 68 13.88 1.16 2.83
C HIS A 68 14.38 2.13 3.90
N GLY A 69 14.42 3.40 3.55
CA GLY A 69 14.76 4.48 4.47
C GLY A 69 16.18 5.04 4.25
N PRO A 70 16.53 6.10 4.99
CA PRO A 70 17.73 6.91 4.71
C PRO A 70 19.04 6.12 4.69
N VAL A 71 19.18 5.10 5.55
CA VAL A 71 20.39 4.25 5.60
C VAL A 71 20.52 3.44 4.30
N VAL A 72 19.43 2.80 3.88
CA VAL A 72 19.40 2.00 2.63
C VAL A 72 19.67 2.87 1.43
N GLU A 73 18.97 3.99 1.32
CA GLU A 73 19.07 4.92 0.19
C GLU A 73 20.47 5.52 0.12
N SER A 74 21.04 5.99 1.24
CA SER A 74 22.40 6.55 1.29
C SER A 74 23.48 5.55 0.89
N LEU A 75 23.34 4.28 1.26
CA LEU A 75 24.28 3.23 0.88
C LEU A 75 24.16 2.88 -0.61
N MET A 76 22.94 2.74 -1.11
CA MET A 76 22.68 2.43 -2.52
C MET A 76 23.15 3.54 -3.47
N GLU A 77 22.91 4.80 -3.12
CA GLU A 77 23.39 5.98 -3.87
C GLU A 77 24.93 6.03 -3.97
N ARG A 78 25.62 5.40 -3.02
CA ARG A 78 27.08 5.30 -3.01
C ARG A 78 27.62 4.03 -3.67
N GLY A 79 26.75 3.19 -4.24
CA GLY A 79 27.11 2.00 -4.99
C GLY A 79 27.23 0.71 -4.18
N PHE A 80 26.94 0.72 -2.87
CA PHE A 80 26.96 -0.50 -2.06
C PHE A 80 25.88 -1.50 -2.48
N GLN A 81 26.19 -2.79 -2.41
CA GLN A 81 25.20 -3.85 -2.61
C GLN A 81 24.39 -4.09 -1.33
N VAL A 82 23.19 -3.53 -1.25
CA VAL A 82 22.33 -3.64 -0.05
C VAL A 82 21.38 -4.83 -0.17
N TYR A 83 21.42 -5.69 0.84
CA TYR A 83 20.62 -6.90 0.96
C TYR A 83 19.67 -6.80 2.16
N ALA A 84 18.39 -6.99 1.94
CA ALA A 84 17.38 -6.99 3.01
C ALA A 84 16.96 -8.40 3.40
N ILE A 85 16.74 -8.61 4.71
CA ILE A 85 16.22 -9.85 5.27
C ILE A 85 14.91 -9.60 6.02
N ASN A 86 14.06 -10.63 6.07
CA ASN A 86 12.85 -10.56 6.86
C ASN A 86 13.17 -10.67 8.37
N PRO A 87 12.61 -9.81 9.25
CA PRO A 87 12.86 -9.83 10.69
C PRO A 87 12.74 -11.22 11.33
N LYS A 88 11.70 -11.99 10.97
CA LYS A 88 11.51 -13.36 11.50
C LYS A 88 12.56 -14.37 11.03
N GLN A 89 13.22 -14.10 9.91
CA GLN A 89 14.34 -14.94 9.49
C GLN A 89 15.59 -14.53 10.26
N LEU A 90 15.82 -13.24 10.49
CA LEU A 90 16.92 -12.74 11.30
C LEU A 90 16.86 -13.29 12.74
N ASP A 91 15.67 -13.32 13.37
CA ASP A 91 15.49 -13.93 14.69
C ASP A 91 16.05 -15.37 14.76
N ARG A 92 15.79 -16.16 13.72
CA ARG A 92 16.30 -17.54 13.65
C ARG A 92 17.82 -17.62 13.43
N PHE A 93 18.41 -16.63 12.77
CA PHE A 93 19.88 -16.53 12.68
C PHE A 93 20.48 -16.13 14.02
N ARG A 94 19.85 -15.24 14.78
CA ARG A 94 20.26 -14.88 16.16
C ARG A 94 20.27 -16.09 17.09
N ASP A 95 19.26 -16.97 16.99
CA ASP A 95 19.17 -18.19 17.79
C ASP A 95 20.39 -19.11 17.64
N ARG A 96 21.14 -19.02 16.50
CA ARG A 96 22.40 -19.76 16.28
C ARG A 96 23.52 -19.30 17.19
N PHE A 97 23.53 -18.02 17.56
CA PHE A 97 24.58 -17.40 18.39
C PHE A 97 24.24 -17.41 19.88
N SER A 98 22.97 -17.30 20.22
CA SER A 98 22.54 -17.28 21.61
C SER A 98 21.10 -17.78 21.78
N PRO A 99 20.88 -19.02 22.22
CA PRO A 99 19.55 -19.53 22.53
C PRO A 99 18.87 -18.84 23.72
N ALA A 100 19.65 -18.08 24.52
CA ALA A 100 19.14 -17.34 25.69
C ALA A 100 18.34 -16.06 25.34
N GLY A 101 18.20 -15.69 24.06
CA GLY A 101 17.41 -14.55 23.62
C GLY A 101 17.96 -13.18 24.04
N ALA A 102 19.23 -13.09 24.45
CA ALA A 102 19.85 -11.80 24.78
C ALA A 102 19.92 -10.92 23.52
N LYS A 103 19.29 -9.74 23.59
CA LYS A 103 19.24 -8.76 22.52
C LYS A 103 20.26 -7.66 22.79
N ASP A 104 21.14 -7.42 21.80
CA ASP A 104 22.15 -6.38 21.82
C ASP A 104 22.41 -5.96 20.37
N ASP A 105 22.41 -4.66 20.11
CA ASP A 105 22.56 -4.06 18.77
C ASP A 105 23.84 -4.52 18.07
N SER A 106 24.95 -4.73 18.83
CA SER A 106 26.20 -5.30 18.30
C SER A 106 26.01 -6.72 17.76
N ARG A 107 25.28 -7.56 18.50
CA ARG A 107 24.98 -8.95 18.10
C ARG A 107 24.03 -9.01 16.91
N ASP A 108 23.09 -8.06 16.81
CA ASP A 108 22.18 -7.96 15.69
C ASP A 108 22.94 -7.60 14.40
N ALA A 109 23.89 -6.66 14.46
CA ALA A 109 24.76 -6.33 13.36
C ALA A 109 25.69 -7.51 12.97
N GLU A 110 26.22 -8.26 13.96
CA GLU A 110 27.01 -9.47 13.71
C GLU A 110 26.21 -10.56 13.03
N ALA A 111 24.99 -10.85 13.54
CA ALA A 111 24.10 -11.85 12.96
C ALA A 111 23.69 -11.51 11.52
N LEU A 112 23.50 -10.22 11.21
CA LEU A 112 23.23 -9.74 9.85
C LEU A 112 24.42 -9.99 8.92
N ALA A 113 25.64 -9.60 9.33
CA ALA A 113 26.85 -9.78 8.51
C ALA A 113 27.14 -11.26 8.24
N ASP A 114 27.10 -12.10 9.28
CA ASP A 114 27.40 -13.53 9.16
C ASP A 114 26.31 -14.29 8.38
N ALA A 115 25.03 -13.98 8.62
CA ALA A 115 23.93 -14.58 7.87
C ALA A 115 24.00 -14.23 6.36
N LEU A 116 24.36 -12.99 6.00
CA LEU A 116 24.54 -12.61 4.61
C LEU A 116 25.71 -13.36 3.96
N ARG A 117 26.79 -13.55 4.69
CA ARG A 117 27.97 -14.28 4.24
C ARG A 117 27.68 -15.78 4.01
N THR A 118 26.96 -16.44 4.94
CA THR A 118 26.71 -17.89 4.91
C THR A 118 25.48 -18.30 4.11
N ASP A 119 24.44 -17.47 4.15
CA ASP A 119 23.09 -17.78 3.62
C ASP A 119 22.54 -16.67 2.74
N ARG A 120 23.33 -16.12 1.84
CA ARG A 120 22.96 -15.01 0.92
C ARG A 120 21.62 -15.22 0.23
N ARG A 121 21.25 -16.47 -0.10
CA ARG A 121 19.94 -16.83 -0.69
C ARG A 121 18.73 -16.48 0.18
N CYS A 122 18.91 -16.27 1.47
CA CYS A 122 17.85 -15.84 2.39
C CYS A 122 17.59 -14.33 2.33
N PHE A 123 18.49 -13.59 1.70
CA PHE A 123 18.42 -12.15 1.54
C PHE A 123 17.94 -11.78 0.15
N ARG A 124 17.35 -10.61 0.06
CA ARG A 124 16.95 -9.99 -1.20
C ARG A 124 17.87 -8.81 -1.51
N LEU A 125 18.62 -8.90 -2.61
CA LEU A 125 19.34 -7.74 -3.14
C LEU A 125 18.32 -6.63 -3.49
N LEU A 126 18.57 -5.42 -3.00
CA LEU A 126 17.77 -4.25 -3.33
C LEU A 126 18.30 -3.64 -4.63
N ALA A 127 17.42 -3.46 -5.60
CA ALA A 127 17.75 -2.76 -6.83
C ALA A 127 17.48 -1.26 -6.67
N PRO A 128 18.28 -0.37 -7.27
CA PRO A 128 17.96 1.04 -7.38
C PRO A 128 16.56 1.21 -8.01
N LEU A 129 15.76 2.10 -7.43
CA LEU A 129 14.44 2.40 -7.95
C LEU A 129 14.52 3.67 -8.81
N ASP A 130 13.76 3.70 -9.90
CA ASP A 130 13.53 4.93 -10.64
C ASP A 130 13.00 6.02 -9.70
N PRO A 131 13.56 7.24 -9.72
CA PRO A 131 13.11 8.35 -8.88
C PRO A 131 11.61 8.63 -9.00
N VAL A 132 11.01 8.47 -10.19
CA VAL A 132 9.57 8.63 -10.42
C VAL A 132 8.78 7.54 -9.68
N VAL A 133 9.29 6.32 -9.65
CA VAL A 133 8.67 5.21 -8.89
C VAL A 133 8.79 5.42 -7.38
N VAL A 134 9.91 5.96 -6.92
CA VAL A 134 10.09 6.35 -5.51
C VAL A 134 9.07 7.43 -5.13
N GLU A 135 8.94 8.49 -5.92
CA GLU A 135 7.95 9.54 -5.70
C GLU A 135 6.51 8.99 -5.74
N LEU A 136 6.20 8.12 -6.69
CA LEU A 136 4.90 7.44 -6.80
C LEU A 136 4.60 6.61 -5.54
N ARG A 137 5.60 5.91 -5.00
CA ARG A 137 5.48 5.13 -3.78
C ARG A 137 5.11 6.01 -2.59
N GLU A 138 5.83 7.11 -2.40
CA GLU A 138 5.57 8.02 -1.27
C GLU A 138 4.19 8.69 -1.39
N TRP A 139 3.81 9.20 -2.56
CA TRP A 139 2.47 9.76 -2.77
C TRP A 139 1.35 8.74 -2.60
N SER A 140 1.57 7.48 -3.00
CA SER A 140 0.61 6.39 -2.76
C SER A 140 0.42 6.13 -1.26
N ARG A 141 1.51 6.19 -0.46
CA ARG A 141 1.48 6.02 1.00
C ARG A 141 0.76 7.19 1.67
N ILE A 142 1.11 8.42 1.31
CA ILE A 142 0.44 9.64 1.78
C ILE A 142 -1.08 9.55 1.50
N ALA A 143 -1.47 9.16 0.30
CA ALA A 143 -2.89 9.03 -0.06
C ALA A 143 -3.64 7.99 0.80
N ASP A 144 -2.98 6.89 1.19
CA ASP A 144 -3.59 5.89 2.07
C ASP A 144 -3.71 6.39 3.51
N ASP A 145 -2.69 7.05 4.04
CA ASP A 145 -2.71 7.61 5.39
C ASP A 145 -3.81 8.67 5.53
N LEU A 146 -3.96 9.54 4.53
CA LEU A 146 -5.05 10.52 4.46
C LEU A 146 -6.43 9.85 4.38
N ARG A 147 -6.58 8.71 3.69
CA ARG A 147 -7.84 7.95 3.67
C ARG A 147 -8.17 7.35 5.04
N VAL A 148 -7.15 6.84 5.74
CA VAL A 148 -7.33 6.34 7.13
C VAL A 148 -7.77 7.47 8.05
N GLU A 149 -7.14 8.64 7.95
CA GLU A 149 -7.55 9.82 8.72
C GLU A 149 -8.98 10.26 8.38
N ARG A 150 -9.32 10.35 7.09
CA ARG A 150 -10.68 10.66 6.63
C ARG A 150 -11.72 9.71 7.24
N ASN A 151 -11.44 8.42 7.25
CA ASN A 151 -12.35 7.43 7.83
C ASN A 151 -12.53 7.61 9.35
N ARG A 152 -11.45 7.91 10.08
CA ARG A 152 -11.52 8.20 11.53
C ARG A 152 -12.38 9.44 11.81
N LEU A 153 -12.19 10.51 11.04
CA LEU A 153 -12.97 11.73 11.16
C LEU A 153 -14.44 11.52 10.75
N SER A 154 -14.70 10.75 9.70
CA SER A 154 -16.06 10.36 9.27
C SER A 154 -16.80 9.58 10.36
N ASN A 155 -16.15 8.64 11.02
CA ASN A 155 -16.73 7.93 12.16
C ASN A 155 -17.04 8.91 13.32
N ARG A 156 -16.17 9.89 13.55
CA ARG A 156 -16.43 10.92 14.57
C ARG A 156 -17.64 11.80 14.21
N VAL A 157 -17.84 12.17 12.94
CA VAL A 157 -19.06 12.85 12.48
C VAL A 157 -20.30 12.02 12.79
N ARG A 158 -20.26 10.71 12.45
CA ARG A 158 -21.37 9.79 12.73
C ARG A 158 -21.69 9.72 14.22
N GLU A 159 -20.69 9.56 15.09
CA GLU A 159 -20.88 9.51 16.54
C GLU A 159 -21.51 10.81 17.10
N LEU A 160 -21.05 11.97 16.62
CA LEU A 160 -21.57 13.26 17.06
C LEU A 160 -23.02 13.45 16.62
N LEU A 161 -23.33 13.21 15.34
CA LEU A 161 -24.70 13.34 14.82
C LEU A 161 -25.66 12.35 15.46
N TRP A 162 -25.23 11.11 15.69
CA TRP A 162 -26.05 10.10 16.36
C TRP A 162 -26.55 10.53 17.74
N ARG A 163 -25.79 11.38 18.43
CA ARG A 163 -26.14 11.85 19.77
C ARG A 163 -27.26 12.87 19.83
N TYR A 164 -27.41 13.73 18.80
CA TYR A 164 -28.38 14.82 18.86
C TYR A 164 -29.19 15.03 17.57
N TYR A 165 -28.72 14.51 16.43
CA TYR A 165 -29.37 14.72 15.14
C TYR A 165 -29.22 13.50 14.22
N PRO A 166 -29.69 12.30 14.66
CA PRO A 166 -29.51 11.04 13.91
C PRO A 166 -30.16 11.06 12.53
N GLN A 167 -31.24 11.81 12.32
CA GLN A 167 -31.91 11.94 11.03
C GLN A 167 -30.98 12.45 9.92
N PHE A 168 -29.94 13.22 10.29
CA PHE A 168 -28.95 13.70 9.34
C PHE A 168 -28.14 12.54 8.72
N LEU A 169 -27.94 11.44 9.46
CA LEU A 169 -27.20 10.26 8.99
C LEU A 169 -27.94 9.51 7.89
N GLU A 170 -29.26 9.69 7.77
CA GLU A 170 -30.08 9.03 6.75
C GLU A 170 -29.90 9.64 5.34
N LEU A 171 -29.22 10.79 5.24
CA LEU A 171 -29.01 11.49 3.98
C LEU A 171 -27.87 10.89 3.14
N SER A 172 -26.92 10.20 3.77
CA SER A 172 -25.69 9.70 3.11
C SER A 172 -25.03 8.59 3.87
N ASP A 173 -24.40 7.66 3.14
CA ASP A 173 -23.47 6.67 3.70
C ASP A 173 -22.05 7.24 3.83
N ASP A 174 -21.73 8.34 3.14
CA ASP A 174 -20.44 9.04 3.23
C ASP A 174 -20.59 10.35 4.03
N PHE A 175 -20.32 10.26 5.33
CA PHE A 175 -20.41 11.39 6.27
C PHE A 175 -19.23 12.38 6.15
N ALA A 176 -18.22 12.07 5.36
CA ALA A 176 -17.09 12.94 5.09
C ALA A 176 -17.20 13.64 3.72
N ALA A 177 -18.29 13.46 2.98
CA ALA A 177 -18.50 14.13 1.70
C ALA A 177 -18.71 15.63 1.88
N ASP A 178 -18.10 16.46 1.02
CA ASP A 178 -18.14 17.92 1.15
C ASP A 178 -19.57 18.46 1.14
N TRP A 179 -20.46 17.92 0.28
CA TRP A 179 -21.87 18.34 0.25
C TRP A 179 -22.60 18.04 1.56
N PHE A 180 -22.28 16.91 2.21
CA PHE A 180 -22.88 16.51 3.48
C PHE A 180 -22.46 17.46 4.61
N LEU A 181 -21.18 17.82 4.66
CA LEU A 181 -20.62 18.74 5.63
C LEU A 181 -21.15 20.15 5.41
N ASP A 182 -21.27 20.62 4.17
CA ASP A 182 -21.82 21.93 3.84
C ASP A 182 -23.32 22.02 4.16
N LEU A 183 -24.08 20.93 3.91
CA LEU A 183 -25.48 20.85 4.29
C LEU A 183 -25.63 20.88 5.82
N TRP A 184 -24.77 20.17 6.54
CA TRP A 184 -24.75 20.21 7.99
C TRP A 184 -24.42 21.62 8.52
N ARG A 185 -23.46 22.32 7.94
CA ARG A 185 -23.14 23.73 8.32
C ARG A 185 -24.32 24.66 8.11
N LEU A 186 -25.10 24.43 7.06
CA LEU A 186 -26.33 25.17 6.81
C LEU A 186 -27.42 24.85 7.85
N LEU A 187 -27.52 23.55 8.22
CA LEU A 187 -28.58 22.99 9.06
C LEU A 187 -28.01 22.20 10.25
N PRO A 188 -27.25 22.87 11.17
CA PRO A 188 -26.53 22.17 12.25
C PRO A 188 -27.45 21.59 13.32
N THR A 189 -28.73 22.03 13.36
CA THR A 189 -29.73 21.56 14.34
C THR A 189 -31.11 21.35 13.67
N PRO A 190 -31.96 20.49 14.23
CA PRO A 190 -33.34 20.30 13.75
C PRO A 190 -34.13 21.61 13.66
N ASP A 191 -33.93 22.54 14.58
CA ASP A 191 -34.64 23.82 14.57
C ASP A 191 -34.24 24.73 13.40
N LYS A 192 -32.97 24.64 12.96
CA LYS A 192 -32.55 25.33 11.73
C LYS A 192 -33.18 24.71 10.49
N ALA A 193 -33.36 23.39 10.46
CA ALA A 193 -34.02 22.69 9.35
C ALA A 193 -35.50 23.05 9.22
N LYS A 194 -36.20 23.32 10.35
CA LYS A 194 -37.59 23.75 10.32
C LYS A 194 -37.78 25.15 9.69
N ARG A 195 -36.76 26.00 9.76
CA ARG A 195 -36.82 27.42 9.33
C ARG A 195 -36.23 27.69 7.96
N VAL A 196 -35.49 26.74 7.39
CA VAL A 196 -34.81 26.93 6.10
C VAL A 196 -35.81 26.81 4.93
N ARG A 197 -35.57 27.60 3.86
CA ARG A 197 -36.35 27.50 2.62
C ARG A 197 -35.80 26.33 1.78
N GLU A 198 -36.69 25.58 1.18
CA GLU A 198 -36.35 24.46 0.30
C GLU A 198 -35.39 24.86 -0.83
N THR A 199 -35.62 26.05 -1.45
CA THR A 199 -34.77 26.58 -2.52
C THR A 199 -33.30 26.78 -2.10
N THR A 200 -33.03 26.99 -0.80
CA THR A 200 -31.66 27.11 -0.29
C THR A 200 -30.96 25.77 -0.27
N VAL A 201 -31.65 24.71 0.17
CA VAL A 201 -31.15 23.34 0.15
C VAL A 201 -30.98 22.86 -1.28
N GLU A 202 -31.95 23.12 -2.16
CA GLU A 202 -31.88 22.78 -3.58
C GLU A 202 -30.64 23.41 -4.25
N ARG A 203 -30.35 24.69 -3.98
CA ARG A 203 -29.16 25.38 -4.50
C ARG A 203 -27.86 24.70 -4.04
N LEU A 204 -27.80 24.26 -2.78
CA LEU A 204 -26.64 23.53 -2.25
C LEU A 204 -26.47 22.19 -2.94
N LEU A 205 -27.55 21.40 -3.06
CA LEU A 205 -27.50 20.10 -3.72
C LEU A 205 -27.12 20.23 -5.20
N LYS A 206 -27.63 21.23 -5.91
CA LYS A 206 -27.26 21.56 -7.30
C LYS A 206 -25.77 21.91 -7.42
N ARG A 207 -25.24 22.75 -6.52
CA ARG A 207 -23.81 23.14 -6.49
C ARG A 207 -22.89 21.91 -6.38
N HIS A 208 -23.28 20.94 -5.55
CA HIS A 208 -22.55 19.70 -5.37
C HIS A 208 -22.95 18.58 -6.35
N ARG A 209 -23.85 18.87 -7.32
CA ARG A 209 -24.34 17.90 -8.34
C ARG A 209 -24.98 16.65 -7.71
N ILE A 210 -25.62 16.79 -6.56
CA ILE A 210 -26.33 15.71 -5.88
C ILE A 210 -27.71 15.54 -6.53
N ARG A 211 -27.98 14.31 -7.05
CA ARG A 211 -29.21 13.95 -7.76
C ARG A 211 -29.98 12.82 -7.09
N ARG A 212 -29.38 12.14 -6.11
CA ARG A 212 -29.94 10.95 -5.44
C ARG A 212 -30.98 11.27 -4.37
N ILE A 213 -31.12 12.53 -3.98
CA ILE A 213 -32.07 13.03 -3.00
C ILE A 213 -32.51 14.44 -3.42
N THR A 214 -33.80 14.75 -3.31
CA THR A 214 -34.34 16.07 -3.54
C THR A 214 -34.25 16.94 -2.28
N ALA A 215 -34.40 18.25 -2.42
CA ALA A 215 -34.43 19.17 -1.28
C ALA A 215 -35.65 18.90 -0.38
N ALA A 216 -36.80 18.58 -0.98
CA ALA A 216 -38.02 18.24 -0.24
C ALA A 216 -37.81 16.98 0.63
N GLU A 217 -37.32 15.88 0.03
CA GLU A 217 -37.02 14.62 0.75
C GLU A 217 -35.99 14.83 1.87
N ALA A 218 -34.93 15.61 1.60
CA ALA A 218 -33.91 15.90 2.61
C ALA A 218 -34.54 16.67 3.80
N LEU A 219 -35.36 17.68 3.53
CA LEU A 219 -36.02 18.46 4.57
C LEU A 219 -37.07 17.68 5.33
N GLU A 220 -37.82 16.80 4.67
CA GLU A 220 -38.78 15.89 5.32
C GLU A 220 -38.08 15.04 6.39
N ARG A 221 -36.94 14.38 6.03
CA ARG A 221 -36.15 13.59 6.97
C ARG A 221 -35.59 14.44 8.11
N LEU A 222 -35.03 15.62 7.79
CA LEU A 222 -34.40 16.47 8.78
C LEU A 222 -35.38 17.14 9.75
N LYS A 223 -36.65 17.28 9.37
CA LYS A 223 -37.75 17.82 10.21
C LYS A 223 -38.44 16.77 11.07
N ALA A 224 -38.12 15.50 10.87
CA ALA A 224 -38.64 14.41 11.71
C ALA A 224 -38.33 14.65 13.19
N PRO A 225 -39.14 14.07 14.12
CA PRO A 225 -38.95 14.27 15.55
C PRO A 225 -37.50 13.96 15.98
N SER A 226 -36.86 14.92 16.64
CA SER A 226 -35.49 14.78 17.13
C SER A 226 -35.44 14.14 18.51
N ILE A 227 -34.29 13.55 18.85
CA ILE A 227 -34.04 13.03 20.19
C ILE A 227 -33.98 14.20 21.18
N PRO A 228 -34.76 14.18 22.26
CA PRO A 228 -34.67 15.22 23.30
C PRO A 228 -33.37 15.04 24.09
N VAL A 229 -32.44 15.97 23.93
CA VAL A 229 -31.16 16.02 24.65
C VAL A 229 -30.95 17.37 25.30
N ALA A 230 -30.12 17.43 26.33
CA ALA A 230 -29.78 18.68 26.99
C ALA A 230 -29.16 19.68 26.01
N ALA A 231 -29.50 20.95 26.13
CA ALA A 231 -29.03 22.05 25.26
C ALA A 231 -27.48 22.12 25.22
N GLY A 232 -26.82 21.87 26.35
CA GLY A 232 -25.36 21.78 26.42
C GLY A 232 -24.75 20.65 25.56
N THR A 233 -25.47 19.54 25.41
CA THR A 233 -25.02 18.42 24.52
C THR A 233 -25.05 18.88 23.05
N VAL A 234 -26.11 19.55 22.62
CA VAL A 234 -26.23 20.08 21.25
C VAL A 234 -25.15 21.13 20.99
N SER A 235 -24.94 22.07 21.90
CA SER A 235 -23.94 23.14 21.79
C SER A 235 -22.52 22.55 21.66
N ALA A 236 -22.16 21.63 22.55
CA ALA A 236 -20.83 20.99 22.52
C ALA A 236 -20.63 20.13 21.27
N ALA A 237 -21.65 19.33 20.88
CA ALA A 237 -21.57 18.47 19.70
C ALA A 237 -21.45 19.27 18.40
N THR A 238 -22.21 20.36 18.25
CA THR A 238 -22.12 21.22 17.07
C THR A 238 -20.79 21.96 17.00
N GLY A 239 -20.25 22.45 18.11
CA GLY A 239 -18.92 23.07 18.15
C GLY A 239 -17.82 22.07 17.78
N HIS A 240 -17.89 20.85 18.30
CA HIS A 240 -16.94 19.80 17.96
C HIS A 240 -17.07 19.35 16.50
N LEU A 241 -18.31 19.19 16.00
CA LEU A 241 -18.53 18.79 14.61
C LEU A 241 -18.00 19.85 13.63
N GLU A 242 -18.13 21.14 13.92
CA GLU A 242 -17.56 22.20 13.09
C GLU A 242 -16.03 22.08 13.01
N ALA A 243 -15.35 21.79 14.12
CA ALA A 243 -13.91 21.57 14.12
C ALA A 243 -13.52 20.32 13.29
N VAL A 244 -14.29 19.23 13.41
CA VAL A 244 -14.08 17.99 12.61
C VAL A 244 -14.35 18.26 11.13
N ALA A 245 -15.40 19.01 10.78
CA ALA A 245 -15.76 19.32 9.40
C ALA A 245 -14.68 20.18 8.70
N ARG A 246 -14.03 21.10 9.41
CA ARG A 246 -12.89 21.87 8.87
C ARG A 246 -11.70 20.96 8.56
N ARG A 247 -11.39 20.03 9.45
CA ARG A 247 -10.32 19.04 9.24
C ARG A 247 -10.64 18.13 8.05
N LEU A 248 -11.87 17.64 7.93
CA LEU A 248 -12.31 16.82 6.80
C LEU A 248 -12.17 17.54 5.46
N ALA A 249 -12.57 18.82 5.40
CA ALA A 249 -12.41 19.63 4.19
C ALA A 249 -10.94 19.78 3.78
N LEU A 250 -10.00 19.88 4.74
CA LEU A 250 -8.57 19.90 4.48
C LEU A 250 -8.10 18.53 3.96
N VAL A 251 -8.44 17.44 4.66
CA VAL A 251 -8.06 16.07 4.28
C VAL A 251 -8.61 15.70 2.90
N ASN A 252 -9.86 16.06 2.56
CA ASN A 252 -10.44 15.83 1.24
C ASN A 252 -9.64 16.54 0.13
N ARG A 253 -9.19 17.78 0.36
CA ARG A 253 -8.31 18.49 -0.59
C ARG A 253 -6.97 17.80 -0.75
N GLN A 254 -6.31 17.44 0.35
CA GLN A 254 -5.03 16.72 0.32
C GLN A 254 -5.13 15.38 -0.40
N ILE A 255 -6.23 14.63 -0.21
CA ILE A 255 -6.50 13.40 -0.97
C ILE A 255 -6.62 13.71 -2.47
N SER A 256 -7.31 14.79 -2.84
CA SER A 256 -7.42 15.20 -4.25
C SER A 256 -6.07 15.56 -4.85
N GLU A 257 -5.26 16.33 -4.13
CA GLU A 257 -3.91 16.71 -4.53
C GLU A 257 -2.99 15.49 -4.70
N ALA A 258 -3.00 14.57 -3.73
CA ALA A 258 -2.26 13.32 -3.79
C ALA A 258 -2.70 12.46 -5.00
N ASN A 259 -4.00 12.38 -5.26
CA ASN A 259 -4.53 11.67 -6.43
C ASN A 259 -4.06 12.31 -7.74
N CYS A 260 -4.04 13.65 -7.84
CA CYS A 260 -3.53 14.35 -9.02
C CYS A 260 -2.03 14.10 -9.24
N LYS A 261 -1.24 14.04 -8.16
CA LYS A 261 0.18 13.70 -8.24
C LYS A 261 0.38 12.26 -8.72
N ILE A 262 -0.34 11.30 -8.14
CA ILE A 262 -0.33 9.90 -8.56
C ILE A 262 -0.68 9.76 -10.06
N ASP A 263 -1.71 10.48 -10.54
CA ASP A 263 -2.10 10.45 -11.95
C ASP A 263 -1.00 11.01 -12.87
N ARG A 264 -0.35 12.11 -12.47
CA ARG A 264 0.76 12.69 -13.24
C ARG A 264 1.95 11.74 -13.30
N LEU A 265 2.37 11.16 -12.17
CA LEU A 265 3.48 10.22 -12.11
C LEU A 265 3.20 8.94 -12.89
N THR A 266 1.98 8.40 -12.80
CA THR A 266 1.60 7.24 -13.60
C THR A 266 1.48 7.57 -15.09
N ALA A 267 1.15 8.81 -15.45
CA ALA A 267 1.16 9.26 -16.84
C ALA A 267 2.59 9.43 -17.38
N SER A 268 3.52 9.98 -16.58
CA SER A 268 4.93 10.09 -16.99
C SER A 268 5.57 8.71 -17.20
N LEU A 269 5.21 7.72 -16.38
CA LEU A 269 5.63 6.33 -16.59
C LEU A 269 4.96 5.64 -17.79
N ALA A 270 3.85 6.21 -18.31
CA ALA A 270 3.14 5.69 -19.48
C ALA A 270 3.54 6.37 -20.79
N GLY A 271 4.07 7.60 -20.75
CA GLY A 271 4.36 8.45 -21.91
C GLY A 271 5.57 9.33 -21.64
N GLY A 272 6.79 8.84 -21.85
CA GLY A 272 7.98 9.67 -22.10
C GLY A 272 8.13 9.94 -23.58
N GLU A 273 8.85 11.01 -23.98
CA GLU A 273 9.28 11.33 -25.33
C GLU A 273 9.77 10.09 -26.09
N GLU A 274 9.72 10.07 -27.42
CA GLU A 274 10.06 8.89 -28.25
C GLU A 274 11.29 8.15 -27.70
N PRO A 275 11.16 6.90 -27.31
CA PRO A 275 12.16 6.22 -26.50
C PRO A 275 13.43 5.98 -27.32
N ALA A 276 14.59 6.29 -26.74
CA ALA A 276 15.83 5.65 -27.13
C ALA A 276 15.66 4.12 -27.08
N GLU A 277 16.26 3.39 -28.01
CA GLU A 277 16.17 1.92 -28.11
C GLU A 277 16.52 1.26 -26.78
N GLY A 278 15.55 0.84 -26.01
CA GLY A 278 15.70 0.24 -24.68
C GLY A 278 14.67 0.69 -23.64
N GLN A 279 14.09 1.89 -23.76
CA GLN A 279 13.11 2.43 -22.79
C GLN A 279 11.64 2.03 -23.08
N ARG A 280 11.36 1.33 -24.16
CA ARG A 280 10.01 0.95 -24.60
C ARG A 280 9.26 0.02 -23.66
N GLU A 281 9.96 -0.65 -22.74
CA GLU A 281 9.36 -1.72 -21.92
C GLU A 281 8.55 -1.19 -20.74
N GLU A 282 9.06 -0.23 -19.99
CA GLU A 282 8.37 0.31 -18.80
C GLU A 282 7.11 1.09 -19.15
N GLN A 283 7.12 1.84 -20.25
CA GLN A 283 5.96 2.60 -20.72
C GLN A 283 4.78 1.69 -21.09
N ARG A 284 5.04 0.51 -21.63
CA ARG A 284 4.00 -0.47 -21.97
C ARG A 284 3.42 -1.14 -20.73
N ASP A 285 4.21 -1.36 -19.68
CA ASP A 285 3.75 -2.01 -18.48
C ASP A 285 2.61 -1.28 -17.78
N VAL A 286 2.73 0.05 -17.66
CA VAL A 286 1.66 0.90 -17.09
C VAL A 286 0.38 0.78 -17.91
N THR A 287 0.50 0.81 -19.24
CA THR A 287 -0.64 0.73 -20.15
C THR A 287 -1.29 -0.66 -20.11
N ILE A 288 -0.49 -1.72 -20.09
CA ILE A 288 -0.95 -3.10 -19.96
C ILE A 288 -1.68 -3.29 -18.63
N LEU A 289 -1.07 -2.91 -17.51
CA LEU A 289 -1.69 -3.04 -16.19
C LEU A 289 -3.00 -2.23 -16.08
N ARG A 290 -3.03 -1.02 -16.65
CA ARG A 290 -4.23 -0.17 -16.68
C ARG A 290 -5.37 -0.78 -17.50
N SER A 291 -5.08 -1.58 -18.51
CA SER A 291 -6.09 -2.25 -19.34
C SER A 291 -6.81 -3.38 -18.62
N LEU A 292 -6.25 -3.92 -17.53
CA LEU A 292 -6.83 -5.03 -16.79
C LEU A 292 -8.12 -4.63 -16.06
N PRO A 293 -9.15 -5.49 -16.05
CA PRO A 293 -10.42 -5.18 -15.41
C PRO A 293 -10.25 -4.95 -13.90
N GLY A 294 -10.76 -3.83 -13.41
CA GLY A 294 -10.73 -3.48 -11.99
C GLY A 294 -9.43 -2.83 -11.50
N VAL A 295 -8.44 -2.61 -12.38
CA VAL A 295 -7.25 -1.85 -12.06
C VAL A 295 -7.55 -0.36 -12.14
N GLY A 296 -7.85 0.24 -10.99
CA GLY A 296 -7.98 1.68 -10.84
C GLY A 296 -6.66 2.34 -10.42
N ARG A 297 -6.67 3.69 -10.31
CA ARG A 297 -5.52 4.52 -9.91
C ARG A 297 -4.68 3.92 -8.77
N ILE A 298 -5.32 3.59 -7.67
CA ILE A 298 -4.63 3.13 -6.45
C ILE A 298 -4.02 1.75 -6.63
N VAL A 299 -4.74 0.83 -7.27
CA VAL A 299 -4.23 -0.51 -7.55
C VAL A 299 -3.01 -0.42 -8.46
N LEU A 300 -3.09 0.37 -9.54
CA LEU A 300 -1.98 0.60 -10.47
C LEU A 300 -0.76 1.19 -9.75
N ALA A 301 -0.95 2.30 -9.02
CA ALA A 301 0.14 2.95 -8.28
C ALA A 301 0.79 2.00 -7.26
N THR A 302 -0.02 1.22 -6.54
CA THR A 302 0.50 0.26 -5.55
C THR A 302 1.26 -0.89 -6.21
N LEU A 303 0.79 -1.42 -7.34
CA LEU A 303 1.49 -2.46 -8.09
C LEU A 303 2.85 -1.95 -8.57
N LEU A 304 2.90 -0.79 -9.22
CA LEU A 304 4.12 -0.18 -9.73
C LEU A 304 5.11 0.15 -8.62
N ALA A 305 4.63 0.69 -7.50
CA ALA A 305 5.46 1.17 -6.40
C ALA A 305 5.98 0.06 -5.47
N GLU A 306 5.12 -0.91 -5.12
CA GLU A 306 5.43 -1.90 -4.08
C GLU A 306 5.78 -3.29 -4.64
N ALA A 307 5.58 -3.53 -5.94
CA ALA A 307 5.87 -4.79 -6.61
C ALA A 307 6.79 -4.64 -7.83
N GLN A 308 7.47 -3.48 -7.99
CA GLN A 308 8.25 -3.12 -9.17
C GLN A 308 9.21 -4.24 -9.60
N ASP A 309 10.07 -4.72 -8.71
CA ASP A 309 11.06 -5.76 -9.00
C ASP A 309 10.42 -7.07 -9.48
N ALA A 310 9.34 -7.51 -8.82
CA ALA A 310 8.63 -8.73 -9.24
C ALA A 310 7.88 -8.54 -10.57
N LEU A 311 7.35 -7.33 -10.83
CA LEU A 311 6.74 -6.99 -12.12
C LEU A 311 7.78 -6.93 -13.23
N HIS A 312 8.90 -6.27 -13.00
CA HIS A 312 9.98 -6.14 -13.97
C HIS A 312 10.52 -7.52 -14.40
N ARG A 313 10.73 -8.42 -13.42
CA ARG A 313 11.15 -9.80 -13.69
C ARG A 313 10.03 -10.72 -14.18
N ARG A 314 8.79 -10.23 -14.31
CA ARG A 314 7.61 -11.05 -14.64
C ARG A 314 7.41 -12.24 -13.69
N ASP A 315 7.91 -12.11 -12.46
CA ASP A 315 7.90 -13.19 -11.47
C ASP A 315 6.52 -13.31 -10.80
N TYR A 316 5.65 -14.09 -11.45
CA TYR A 316 4.34 -14.42 -10.91
C TYR A 316 4.42 -15.04 -9.49
N HIS A 317 5.43 -15.88 -9.23
CA HIS A 317 5.55 -16.53 -7.94
C HIS A 317 5.89 -15.52 -6.83
N ALA A 318 6.80 -14.59 -7.08
CA ALA A 318 7.11 -13.50 -6.18
C ALA A 318 5.87 -12.60 -5.93
N LEU A 319 5.14 -12.23 -6.98
CA LEU A 319 3.94 -11.38 -6.87
C LEU A 319 2.87 -12.01 -5.98
N ARG A 320 2.57 -13.30 -6.16
CA ARG A 320 1.57 -13.99 -5.34
C ARG A 320 2.04 -14.20 -3.89
N CYS A 321 3.33 -14.31 -3.65
CA CYS A 321 3.90 -14.36 -2.30
C CYS A 321 3.85 -12.99 -1.63
N LEU A 322 4.30 -11.93 -2.30
CA LEU A 322 4.28 -10.55 -1.81
C LEU A 322 2.87 -10.06 -1.50
N SER A 323 1.91 -10.36 -2.38
CA SER A 323 0.50 -9.99 -2.18
C SER A 323 -0.26 -10.87 -1.17
N GLY A 324 0.36 -11.93 -0.67
CA GLY A 324 -0.28 -12.87 0.27
C GLY A 324 -1.37 -13.75 -0.35
N VAL A 325 -1.44 -13.80 -1.67
CA VAL A 325 -2.40 -14.62 -2.41
C VAL A 325 -1.98 -16.10 -2.39
N ALA A 326 -0.67 -16.39 -2.44
CA ALA A 326 -0.14 -17.73 -2.31
C ALA A 326 -0.42 -18.30 -0.90
N PRO A 327 -1.12 -19.45 -0.78
CA PRO A 327 -1.34 -20.06 0.52
C PRO A 327 -0.04 -20.65 1.09
N ILE A 328 -0.05 -20.89 2.41
CA ILE A 328 0.98 -21.63 3.11
C ILE A 328 0.44 -23.03 3.41
N THR A 329 1.18 -24.06 3.02
CA THR A 329 0.87 -25.43 3.43
C THR A 329 1.74 -25.81 4.62
N LYS A 330 1.12 -26.15 5.74
CA LYS A 330 1.77 -26.81 6.87
C LYS A 330 1.50 -28.31 6.76
N ARG A 331 2.54 -29.11 6.75
CA ARG A 331 2.45 -30.56 6.71
C ARG A 331 3.28 -31.16 7.86
N SER A 332 2.65 -32.01 8.65
CA SER A 332 3.31 -32.74 9.72
C SER A 332 2.73 -34.15 9.75
N GLY A 333 3.53 -35.14 9.46
CA GLY A 333 3.06 -36.53 9.32
C GLY A 333 1.89 -36.66 8.36
N LYS A 334 0.77 -37.19 8.85
CA LYS A 334 -0.48 -37.35 8.08
C LYS A 334 -1.32 -36.07 7.95
N SER A 335 -1.02 -35.02 8.74
CA SER A 335 -1.79 -33.76 8.73
C SER A 335 -1.28 -32.81 7.63
N LYS A 336 -2.20 -32.29 6.83
CA LYS A 336 -1.94 -31.24 5.84
C LYS A 336 -2.96 -30.11 5.98
N ILE A 337 -2.50 -28.95 6.40
CA ILE A 337 -3.35 -27.76 6.58
C ILE A 337 -2.89 -26.67 5.62
N VAL A 338 -3.84 -26.07 4.91
CA VAL A 338 -3.60 -24.94 4.00
C VAL A 338 -4.12 -23.67 4.64
N LEU A 339 -3.22 -22.75 4.94
CA LEU A 339 -3.49 -21.51 5.66
C LEU A 339 -3.27 -20.29 4.76
N MET A 340 -3.91 -19.17 5.13
CA MET A 340 -3.62 -17.88 4.51
C MET A 340 -2.21 -17.43 4.90
N ARG A 341 -1.44 -16.95 3.91
CA ARG A 341 -0.13 -16.34 4.14
C ARG A 341 -0.27 -15.02 4.91
N GLN A 342 0.33 -14.94 6.09
CA GLN A 342 0.39 -13.70 6.87
C GLN A 342 1.60 -12.83 6.51
N ALA A 343 2.75 -13.46 6.23
CA ALA A 343 3.97 -12.80 5.78
C ALA A 343 3.79 -12.31 4.33
N ALA A 344 3.20 -11.13 4.18
CA ALA A 344 2.91 -10.48 2.90
C ALA A 344 3.00 -8.96 3.08
N HIS A 345 3.28 -8.26 1.99
CA HIS A 345 3.27 -6.80 1.97
C HIS A 345 1.83 -6.28 2.12
N VAL A 346 1.52 -5.65 3.25
CA VAL A 346 0.14 -5.32 3.65
C VAL A 346 -0.57 -4.44 2.62
N ARG A 347 0.10 -3.40 2.10
CA ARG A 347 -0.49 -2.48 1.11
C ARG A 347 -0.80 -3.19 -0.19
N LEU A 348 0.16 -3.99 -0.69
CA LEU A 348 -0.03 -4.78 -1.92
C LEU A 348 -1.15 -5.81 -1.76
N ARG A 349 -1.23 -6.48 -0.60
CA ARG A 349 -2.33 -7.40 -0.29
C ARG A 349 -3.68 -6.72 -0.35
N ASN A 350 -3.80 -5.53 0.25
CA ASN A 350 -5.03 -4.76 0.24
C ASN A 350 -5.40 -4.28 -1.18
N ALA A 351 -4.42 -3.77 -1.94
CA ALA A 351 -4.63 -3.36 -3.32
C ALA A 351 -5.12 -4.52 -4.20
N VAL A 352 -4.48 -5.67 -4.11
CA VAL A 352 -4.85 -6.88 -4.87
C VAL A 352 -6.21 -7.45 -4.43
N TYR A 353 -6.55 -7.35 -3.15
CA TYR A 353 -7.89 -7.68 -2.65
C TYR A 353 -8.96 -6.78 -3.26
N HIS A 354 -8.76 -5.46 -3.25
CA HIS A 354 -9.68 -4.50 -3.86
C HIS A 354 -9.76 -4.66 -5.37
N TRP A 355 -8.65 -4.94 -6.03
CA TRP A 355 -8.63 -5.28 -7.45
C TRP A 355 -9.54 -6.48 -7.76
N ALA A 356 -9.37 -7.59 -7.04
CA ALA A 356 -10.21 -8.77 -7.23
C ALA A 356 -11.70 -8.48 -6.96
N ARG A 357 -12.02 -7.69 -5.92
CA ARG A 357 -13.38 -7.28 -5.60
C ARG A 357 -14.00 -6.48 -6.75
N THR A 358 -13.28 -5.49 -7.27
CA THR A 358 -13.74 -4.65 -8.39
C THR A 358 -13.86 -5.47 -9.68
N ALA A 359 -12.90 -6.35 -9.96
CA ALA A 359 -12.96 -7.24 -11.12
C ALA A 359 -14.20 -8.16 -11.08
N VAL A 360 -14.55 -8.71 -9.90
CA VAL A 360 -15.79 -9.52 -9.74
C VAL A 360 -17.05 -8.70 -10.06
N GLN A 361 -17.06 -7.40 -9.80
CA GLN A 361 -18.20 -6.53 -10.08
C GLN A 361 -18.32 -6.20 -11.59
N HIS A 362 -17.21 -6.03 -12.29
CA HIS A 362 -17.18 -5.45 -13.64
C HIS A 362 -16.76 -6.44 -14.74
N ASP A 363 -16.04 -7.51 -14.42
CA ASP A 363 -15.59 -8.50 -15.40
C ASP A 363 -16.38 -9.80 -15.29
N PRO A 364 -17.09 -10.23 -16.36
CA PRO A 364 -17.91 -11.46 -16.36
C PRO A 364 -17.11 -12.71 -16.03
N ARG A 365 -15.85 -12.83 -16.47
CA ARG A 365 -14.99 -14.01 -16.22
C ARG A 365 -14.59 -14.11 -14.75
N SER A 366 -14.25 -12.98 -14.12
CA SER A 366 -13.94 -12.91 -12.69
C SER A 366 -15.18 -13.21 -11.84
N ARG A 367 -16.34 -12.70 -12.23
CA ARG A 367 -17.62 -12.99 -11.59
C ARG A 367 -17.99 -14.45 -11.65
N ALA A 368 -17.90 -15.08 -12.83
CA ALA A 368 -18.17 -16.50 -13.01
C ALA A 368 -17.24 -17.38 -12.15
N LYS A 369 -15.93 -17.07 -12.12
CA LYS A 369 -14.97 -17.77 -11.26
C LYS A 369 -15.31 -17.62 -9.79
N TYR A 370 -15.63 -16.41 -9.33
CA TYR A 370 -16.04 -16.16 -7.95
C TYR A 370 -17.28 -16.96 -7.58
N ALA A 371 -18.33 -16.91 -8.41
CA ALA A 371 -19.58 -17.64 -8.19
C ALA A 371 -19.37 -19.16 -8.11
N ALA A 372 -18.58 -19.73 -9.02
CA ALA A 372 -18.25 -21.14 -9.00
C ALA A 372 -17.50 -21.57 -7.72
N LEU A 373 -16.58 -20.73 -7.21
CA LEU A 373 -15.90 -20.99 -5.95
C LEU A 373 -16.84 -20.90 -4.74
N ARG A 374 -17.77 -19.93 -4.73
CA ARG A 374 -18.80 -19.81 -3.69
C ARG A 374 -19.74 -21.00 -3.68
N ALA A 375 -20.16 -21.48 -4.85
CA ALA A 375 -20.99 -22.68 -4.99
C ALA A 375 -20.29 -23.96 -4.48
N ARG A 376 -18.96 -24.02 -4.54
CA ARG A 376 -18.13 -25.09 -3.95
C ARG A 376 -17.90 -24.93 -2.44
N GLY A 377 -18.59 -24.01 -1.75
CA GLY A 377 -18.46 -23.79 -0.31
C GLY A 377 -17.25 -22.95 0.13
N HIS A 378 -16.51 -22.32 -0.78
CA HIS A 378 -15.43 -21.45 -0.37
C HIS A 378 -15.97 -20.18 0.31
N GLY A 379 -15.40 -19.77 1.45
CA GLY A 379 -15.69 -18.50 2.09
C GLY A 379 -15.32 -17.30 1.19
N HIS A 380 -15.98 -16.15 1.38
CA HIS A 380 -15.82 -14.93 0.59
C HIS A 380 -14.34 -14.55 0.35
N GLY A 381 -13.56 -14.41 1.42
CA GLY A 381 -12.15 -14.02 1.31
C GLY A 381 -11.27 -15.05 0.59
N ARG A 382 -11.58 -16.36 0.72
CA ARG A 382 -10.88 -17.42 -0.03
C ARG A 382 -11.21 -17.36 -1.52
N ALA A 383 -12.46 -17.15 -1.86
CA ALA A 383 -12.89 -17.02 -3.26
C ALA A 383 -12.25 -15.80 -3.93
N LEU A 384 -12.23 -14.63 -3.25
CA LEU A 384 -11.57 -13.44 -3.76
C LEU A 384 -10.06 -13.63 -3.94
N ARG A 385 -9.36 -14.28 -3.00
CA ARG A 385 -7.92 -14.60 -3.18
C ARG A 385 -7.66 -15.47 -4.40
N SER A 386 -8.53 -16.43 -4.68
CA SER A 386 -8.40 -17.28 -5.88
C SER A 386 -8.67 -16.50 -7.18
N VAL A 387 -9.55 -15.49 -7.15
CA VAL A 387 -9.72 -14.56 -8.28
C VAL A 387 -8.48 -13.67 -8.42
N ALA A 388 -7.98 -13.11 -7.32
CA ALA A 388 -6.76 -12.31 -7.28
C ALA A 388 -5.55 -13.07 -7.84
N ASP A 389 -5.38 -14.34 -7.47
CA ASP A 389 -4.31 -15.22 -7.97
C ASP A 389 -4.36 -15.34 -9.51
N ARG A 390 -5.58 -15.55 -10.06
CA ARG A 390 -5.76 -15.57 -11.52
C ARG A 390 -5.47 -14.22 -12.17
N LEU A 391 -5.89 -13.11 -11.56
CA LEU A 391 -5.64 -11.77 -12.12
C LEU A 391 -4.12 -11.46 -12.17
N LEU A 392 -3.37 -11.84 -11.14
CA LEU A 392 -1.91 -11.72 -11.13
C LEU A 392 -1.26 -12.59 -12.22
N ALA A 393 -1.73 -13.83 -12.41
CA ALA A 393 -1.23 -14.69 -13.49
C ALA A 393 -1.51 -14.08 -14.88
N VAL A 394 -2.72 -13.53 -15.08
CA VAL A 394 -3.07 -12.85 -16.34
C VAL A 394 -2.20 -11.62 -16.53
N ALA A 395 -1.99 -10.81 -15.49
CA ALA A 395 -1.13 -9.64 -15.56
C ALA A 395 0.30 -10.01 -16.00
N CYS A 396 0.92 -11.02 -15.38
CA CYS A 396 2.25 -11.49 -15.77
C CYS A 396 2.28 -11.95 -17.23
N ALA A 397 1.34 -12.79 -17.65
CA ALA A 397 1.28 -13.29 -19.02
C ALA A 397 1.12 -12.16 -20.05
N MET A 398 0.32 -11.14 -19.73
CA MET A 398 0.14 -9.96 -20.59
C MET A 398 1.39 -9.07 -20.64
N LEU A 399 2.07 -8.92 -19.52
CA LEU A 399 3.34 -8.20 -19.44
C LEU A 399 4.44 -8.94 -20.22
N GLU A 400 4.49 -10.29 -20.17
CA GLU A 400 5.42 -11.12 -20.95
C GLU A 400 5.14 -11.00 -22.45
N SER A 401 3.86 -11.13 -22.84
CA SER A 401 3.44 -11.06 -24.25
C SER A 401 3.33 -9.63 -24.78
N ARG A 402 3.47 -8.61 -23.91
CA ARG A 402 3.30 -7.17 -24.25
C ARG A 402 1.96 -6.85 -24.89
N THR A 403 0.88 -7.51 -24.45
CA THR A 403 -0.47 -7.34 -25.01
C THR A 403 -1.40 -6.62 -24.03
N LEU A 404 -2.33 -5.85 -24.58
CA LEU A 404 -3.40 -5.23 -23.79
C LEU A 404 -4.51 -6.23 -23.49
N PHE A 405 -5.19 -6.05 -22.35
CA PHE A 405 -6.38 -6.82 -22.05
C PHE A 405 -7.53 -6.42 -23.01
N ILE A 406 -7.97 -7.38 -23.80
CA ILE A 406 -9.13 -7.25 -24.66
C ILE A 406 -10.30 -7.97 -23.99
N ALA A 407 -11.30 -7.20 -23.54
CA ALA A 407 -12.57 -7.78 -23.13
C ALA A 407 -13.21 -8.40 -24.38
N SER A 408 -13.14 -9.74 -24.53
CA SER A 408 -13.87 -10.41 -25.60
C SER A 408 -15.35 -10.07 -25.44
N HIS A 409 -15.90 -9.33 -26.40
CA HIS A 409 -17.33 -9.14 -26.52
C HIS A 409 -17.96 -10.52 -26.58
N SER A 410 -18.95 -10.75 -25.71
CA SER A 410 -19.79 -11.94 -25.76
C SER A 410 -20.38 -12.01 -27.17
N THR A 411 -19.87 -12.89 -28.01
CA THR A 411 -20.56 -13.28 -29.21
C THR A 411 -21.90 -13.83 -28.75
N LYS A 412 -22.97 -13.06 -28.96
CA LYS A 412 -24.33 -13.60 -28.91
C LYS A 412 -24.34 -14.77 -29.90
N ILE A 413 -24.32 -15.97 -29.37
CA ILE A 413 -24.70 -17.15 -30.15
C ILE A 413 -26.17 -16.92 -30.50
N SER A 414 -26.40 -16.42 -31.70
CA SER A 414 -27.69 -16.48 -32.32
C SER A 414 -28.04 -17.96 -32.45
N SER A 415 -29.01 -18.40 -31.68
CA SER A 415 -29.63 -19.70 -31.87
C SER A 415 -30.18 -19.80 -33.30
N PRO A 416 -29.86 -20.81 -34.07
CA PRO A 416 -30.56 -21.02 -35.34
C PRO A 416 -31.99 -21.35 -35.01
N SER A 417 -32.89 -20.55 -35.54
CA SER A 417 -34.33 -20.86 -35.64
C SER A 417 -34.52 -22.15 -36.45
N ALA A 418 -35.07 -23.15 -35.83
CA ALA A 418 -35.72 -24.27 -36.48
C ALA A 418 -37.23 -24.22 -36.15
#